data_48a368a976ce8bfc8324705e7e4b1f65
#
_entry.id   48a368a976ce8bfc8324705e7e4b1f65
#
_cell.length_a   1.000
_cell.length_b   1.000
_cell.length_c   1.000
_cell.angle_alpha   90.00
_cell.angle_beta   90.00
_cell.angle_gamma   90.00
#
_symmetry.space_group_name_H-M   'P 1'
#
loop_
_entity.id
_entity.type
_entity.pdbx_description
1 polymer ?
#
loop_
_entity_poly.entity_id
_entity_poly.type
_entity_poly.pdbx_seq_one_letter_code
_entity_poly.pdbx_strand_id
1 'polypeptide(L)'
;MDIKAFEVEEWMNRYEDDAKYNIAETCVESLKVGELLDIASIERNEFFGKLAETKLTYGAIPGSLGLREEITKLYHNKKTTENVIVTNGGIGANFLALFTLVGPGDEVVAVYPTYQQLYSLPEALGAKVRRLRLEPGDGYMPDINKLRTLVKSNTKAIVINTPNNPTGACFGEG
;
A
#
# COMPACT_ATOMS: atom_id res chain seq x y z
N MET A 1 -6.55 18.91 -10.72
CA MET A 1 -6.08 17.99 -9.67
C MET A 1 -4.89 18.66 -9.01
N ASP A 2 -4.92 18.86 -7.70
CA ASP A 2 -3.83 19.42 -6.91
C ASP A 2 -3.48 18.38 -5.83
N ILE A 3 -2.36 17.69 -5.99
CA ILE A 3 -1.90 16.68 -5.05
C ILE A 3 -0.90 17.34 -4.12
N LYS A 4 -1.20 17.33 -2.83
CA LYS A 4 -0.28 17.87 -1.81
C LYS A 4 1.03 17.08 -1.83
N ALA A 5 2.13 17.78 -1.66
CA ALA A 5 3.43 17.17 -1.48
C ALA A 5 3.41 16.11 -0.36
N PHE A 6 4.20 15.06 -0.54
CA PHE A 6 4.29 14.00 0.45
C PHE A 6 5.26 14.43 1.55
N GLU A 7 4.71 14.98 2.62
CA GLU A 7 5.48 15.69 3.66
C GLU A 7 6.58 14.82 4.30
N VAL A 8 6.31 13.52 4.50
CA VAL A 8 7.30 12.58 5.05
C VAL A 8 8.45 12.36 4.07
N GLU A 9 8.13 12.18 2.78
CA GLU A 9 9.17 11.98 1.74
C GLU A 9 10.03 13.23 1.56
N GLU A 10 9.43 14.43 1.61
CA GLU A 10 10.20 15.68 1.57
C GLU A 10 11.14 15.81 2.77
N TRP A 11 10.67 15.40 3.95
CA TRP A 11 11.48 15.36 5.16
C TRP A 11 12.60 14.34 5.07
N MET A 12 12.30 13.11 4.63
CA MET A 12 13.28 12.04 4.44
C MET A 12 14.37 12.46 3.45
N ASN A 13 13.98 12.94 2.26
CA ASN A 13 14.92 13.42 1.23
C ASN A 13 15.88 14.51 1.73
N ARG A 14 15.48 15.26 2.74
CA ARG A 14 16.32 16.33 3.31
C ARG A 14 17.31 15.83 4.36
N TYR A 15 16.97 14.80 5.11
CA TYR A 15 17.68 14.45 6.34
C TYR A 15 18.19 13.00 6.42
N GLU A 16 17.70 12.12 5.56
CA GLU A 16 17.96 10.67 5.64
C GLU A 16 19.45 10.34 5.47
N ASP A 17 20.07 10.93 4.45
CA ASP A 17 21.48 10.65 4.10
C ASP A 17 22.47 11.20 5.14
N ASP A 18 22.10 12.25 5.86
CA ASP A 18 22.94 12.89 6.89
C ASP A 18 22.77 12.25 8.27
N ALA A 19 21.79 11.38 8.46
CA ALA A 19 21.48 10.79 9.75
C ALA A 19 22.49 9.69 10.12
N LYS A 20 23.27 9.92 11.19
CA LYS A 20 24.15 8.87 11.75
C LYS A 20 23.36 7.65 12.26
N TYR A 21 22.18 7.87 12.80
CA TYR A 21 21.24 6.84 13.27
C TYR A 21 19.85 7.18 12.74
N ASN A 22 19.43 6.50 11.67
CA ASN A 22 18.09 6.65 11.15
C ASN A 22 17.12 5.78 11.97
N ILE A 23 16.32 6.41 12.81
CA ILE A 23 15.26 5.77 13.61
C ILE A 23 13.84 6.13 13.11
N ALA A 24 13.75 6.86 12.02
CA ALA A 24 12.48 7.27 11.40
C ALA A 24 12.03 6.30 10.30
N GLU A 25 12.92 5.40 9.87
CA GLU A 25 12.62 4.41 8.84
C GLU A 25 11.56 3.42 9.33
N THR A 26 10.52 3.22 8.53
CA THR A 26 9.44 2.27 8.82
C THR A 26 9.52 1.01 7.96
N CYS A 27 10.52 0.90 7.10
CA CYS A 27 10.76 -0.27 6.26
C CYS A 27 11.39 -1.40 7.06
N VAL A 28 11.09 -2.63 6.67
CA VAL A 28 11.86 -3.79 7.13
C VAL A 28 13.24 -3.78 6.48
N GLU A 29 14.21 -4.41 7.12
CA GLU A 29 15.55 -4.56 6.55
C GLU A 29 15.47 -5.25 5.17
N SER A 30 16.07 -4.62 4.17
CA SER A 30 16.02 -5.11 2.80
C SER A 30 17.01 -6.25 2.58
N LEU A 31 16.55 -7.33 1.96
CA LEU A 31 17.41 -8.43 1.55
C LEU A 31 18.24 -8.05 0.32
N LYS A 32 19.47 -8.56 0.24
CA LYS A 32 20.22 -8.59 -1.01
C LYS A 32 19.67 -9.70 -1.92
N VAL A 33 19.85 -9.54 -3.23
CA VAL A 33 19.43 -10.57 -4.20
C VAL A 33 20.04 -11.94 -3.85
N GLY A 34 21.32 -11.97 -3.47
CA GLY A 34 21.97 -13.22 -3.08
C GLY A 34 21.35 -13.89 -1.86
N GLU A 35 20.97 -13.12 -0.84
CA GLU A 35 20.29 -13.62 0.36
C GLU A 35 18.91 -14.18 0.02
N LEU A 36 18.18 -13.52 -0.86
CA LEU A 36 16.88 -14.00 -1.32
C LEU A 36 17.01 -15.33 -2.09
N LEU A 37 18.02 -15.45 -2.96
CA LEU A 37 18.28 -16.68 -3.70
C LEU A 37 18.66 -17.84 -2.75
N ASP A 38 19.48 -17.57 -1.73
CA ASP A 38 19.87 -18.55 -0.72
C ASP A 38 18.65 -19.04 0.08
N ILE A 39 17.77 -18.14 0.52
CA ILE A 39 16.49 -18.46 1.20
C ILE A 39 15.60 -19.32 0.30
N ALA A 40 15.51 -18.97 -0.98
CA ALA A 40 14.70 -19.69 -1.96
C ALA A 40 15.35 -21.00 -2.45
N SER A 41 16.58 -21.31 -2.01
CA SER A 41 17.36 -22.47 -2.50
C SER A 41 17.55 -22.46 -4.02
N ILE A 42 17.76 -21.27 -4.59
CA ILE A 42 17.98 -21.07 -6.03
C ILE A 42 19.48 -20.89 -6.27
N GLU A 43 20.04 -21.69 -7.18
CA GLU A 43 21.45 -21.58 -7.56
C GLU A 43 21.71 -20.28 -8.33
N ARG A 44 22.71 -19.50 -7.89
CA ARG A 44 22.95 -18.13 -8.39
C ARG A 44 23.29 -18.08 -9.88
N ASN A 45 24.15 -18.99 -10.34
CA ASN A 45 24.55 -19.01 -11.75
C ASN A 45 23.38 -19.38 -12.66
N GLU A 46 22.50 -20.27 -12.19
CA GLU A 46 21.26 -20.63 -12.90
C GLU A 46 20.33 -19.41 -13.01
N PHE A 47 20.13 -18.69 -11.90
CA PHE A 47 19.30 -17.49 -11.88
C PHE A 47 19.83 -16.41 -12.82
N PHE A 48 21.12 -16.06 -12.69
CA PHE A 48 21.71 -15.02 -13.53
C PHE A 48 21.82 -15.44 -14.98
N GLY A 49 22.04 -16.71 -15.29
CA GLY A 49 21.98 -17.26 -16.63
C GLY A 49 20.61 -17.07 -17.27
N LYS A 50 19.55 -17.40 -16.57
CA LYS A 50 18.17 -17.17 -17.04
C LYS A 50 17.85 -15.67 -17.20
N LEU A 51 18.33 -14.85 -16.29
CA LEU A 51 18.13 -13.39 -16.35
C LEU A 51 18.82 -12.79 -17.59
N ALA A 52 20.05 -13.25 -17.92
CA ALA A 52 20.79 -12.79 -19.09
C ALA A 52 20.08 -13.10 -20.43
N GLU A 53 19.35 -14.23 -20.48
CA GLU A 53 18.56 -14.62 -21.63
C GLU A 53 17.17 -13.97 -21.69
N THR A 54 16.81 -13.21 -20.66
CA THR A 54 15.49 -12.57 -20.58
C THR A 54 15.38 -11.44 -21.60
N LYS A 55 14.44 -11.54 -22.50
CA LYS A 55 14.20 -10.52 -23.52
C LYS A 55 13.56 -9.27 -22.87
N LEU A 56 14.18 -8.11 -23.06
CA LEU A 56 13.68 -6.82 -22.59
C LEU A 56 12.54 -6.33 -23.47
N THR A 57 11.35 -6.83 -23.23
CA THR A 57 10.14 -6.49 -23.97
C THR A 57 9.00 -6.20 -22.99
N TYR A 58 7.81 -5.88 -23.51
CA TYR A 58 6.63 -5.72 -22.67
C TYR A 58 6.32 -7.01 -21.93
N GLY A 59 6.09 -6.91 -20.63
CA GLY A 59 5.55 -7.99 -19.81
C GLY A 59 4.04 -8.17 -20.00
N ALA A 60 3.48 -9.14 -19.33
CA ALA A 60 2.04 -9.33 -19.29
C ALA A 60 1.37 -8.13 -18.58
N ILE A 61 0.38 -7.50 -19.25
CA ILE A 61 -0.29 -6.27 -18.75
C ILE A 61 -0.80 -6.41 -17.30
N PRO A 62 -1.49 -7.50 -16.90
CA PRO A 62 -1.95 -7.66 -15.52
C PRO A 62 -0.87 -8.18 -14.56
N GLY A 63 0.35 -8.35 -15.01
CA GLY A 63 1.43 -9.05 -14.29
C GLY A 63 1.61 -10.50 -14.74
N SER A 64 2.79 -11.07 -14.51
CA SER A 64 3.09 -12.45 -14.92
C SER A 64 2.12 -13.44 -14.28
N LEU A 65 1.77 -14.50 -15.01
CA LEU A 65 0.83 -15.50 -14.51
C LEU A 65 1.34 -16.14 -13.21
N GLY A 66 2.60 -16.56 -13.18
CA GLY A 66 3.19 -17.19 -12.00
C GLY A 66 3.12 -16.29 -10.75
N LEU A 67 3.45 -14.99 -10.88
CA LEU A 67 3.33 -14.06 -9.73
C LEU A 67 1.87 -13.91 -9.27
N ARG A 68 0.92 -13.81 -10.19
CA ARG A 68 -0.50 -13.70 -9.84
C ARG A 68 -1.03 -14.99 -9.18
N GLU A 69 -0.56 -16.16 -9.60
CA GLU A 69 -0.87 -17.44 -8.97
C GLU A 69 -0.35 -17.48 -7.53
N GLU A 70 0.89 -17.06 -7.28
CA GLU A 70 1.44 -17.01 -5.92
C GLU A 70 0.67 -16.01 -5.04
N ILE A 71 0.30 -14.85 -5.57
CA ILE A 71 -0.51 -13.86 -4.84
C ILE A 71 -1.86 -14.47 -4.42
N THR A 72 -2.53 -15.26 -5.28
CA THR A 72 -3.82 -15.86 -4.90
C THR A 72 -3.73 -16.80 -3.71
N LYS A 73 -2.57 -17.42 -3.47
CA LYS A 73 -2.32 -18.31 -2.32
C LYS A 73 -2.30 -17.59 -0.97
N LEU A 74 -2.09 -16.26 -0.97
CA LEU A 74 -2.13 -15.45 0.24
C LEU A 74 -3.55 -15.22 0.77
N TYR A 75 -4.57 -15.59 0.00
CA TYR A 75 -5.96 -15.35 0.35
C TYR A 75 -6.70 -16.67 0.60
N HIS A 76 -7.36 -16.80 1.74
CA HIS A 76 -8.12 -18.00 2.13
C HIS A 76 -9.38 -18.23 1.27
N ASN A 77 -9.90 -17.17 0.61
CA ASN A 77 -11.04 -17.29 -0.28
C ASN A 77 -10.60 -17.78 -1.66
N LYS A 78 -11.52 -18.45 -2.39
CA LYS A 78 -11.30 -18.91 -3.77
C LYS A 78 -11.10 -17.70 -4.71
N LYS A 79 -9.87 -17.19 -4.78
CA LYS A 79 -9.47 -16.16 -5.75
C LYS A 79 -8.84 -16.83 -6.96
N THR A 80 -9.06 -16.24 -8.11
CA THR A 80 -8.40 -16.64 -9.35
C THR A 80 -7.42 -15.55 -9.77
N THR A 81 -6.54 -15.86 -10.67
CA THR A 81 -5.59 -14.89 -11.24
C THR A 81 -6.27 -13.69 -11.91
N GLU A 82 -7.55 -13.84 -12.30
CA GLU A 82 -8.36 -12.74 -12.86
C GLU A 82 -8.68 -11.65 -11.83
N ASN A 83 -8.60 -11.98 -10.53
CA ASN A 83 -8.82 -11.02 -9.44
C ASN A 83 -7.54 -10.27 -9.04
N VAL A 84 -6.42 -10.50 -9.73
CA VAL A 84 -5.12 -9.94 -9.39
C VAL A 84 -4.58 -9.11 -10.54
N ILE A 85 -4.25 -7.86 -10.25
CA ILE A 85 -3.48 -6.97 -11.14
C ILE A 85 -2.23 -6.54 -10.38
N VAL A 86 -1.07 -6.72 -11.02
CA VAL A 86 0.22 -6.28 -10.48
C VAL A 86 0.53 -4.87 -10.95
N THR A 87 1.02 -4.05 -10.04
CA THR A 87 1.40 -2.66 -10.32
C THR A 87 2.81 -2.37 -9.80
N ASN A 88 3.37 -1.23 -10.17
CA ASN A 88 4.64 -0.76 -9.63
C ASN A 88 4.44 -0.25 -8.20
N GLY A 89 4.67 -1.13 -7.24
CA GLY A 89 4.49 -0.87 -5.81
C GLY A 89 3.03 -0.76 -5.36
N GLY A 90 2.81 -0.84 -4.06
CA GLY A 90 1.50 -0.63 -3.44
C GLY A 90 0.91 0.76 -3.71
N ILE A 91 1.78 1.77 -3.87
CA ILE A 91 1.36 3.13 -4.24
C ILE A 91 0.65 3.17 -5.60
N GLY A 92 1.14 2.40 -6.59
CA GLY A 92 0.49 2.27 -7.90
C GLY A 92 -0.88 1.58 -7.80
N ALA A 93 -0.98 0.54 -6.98
CA ALA A 93 -2.24 -0.15 -6.74
C ALA A 93 -3.29 0.76 -6.08
N ASN A 94 -2.89 1.48 -5.03
CA ASN A 94 -3.76 2.46 -4.36
C ASN A 94 -4.21 3.56 -5.32
N PHE A 95 -3.28 4.07 -6.16
CA PHE A 95 -3.61 5.09 -7.14
C PHE A 95 -4.68 4.59 -8.11
N LEU A 96 -4.49 3.43 -8.73
CA LEU A 96 -5.44 2.86 -9.68
C LEU A 96 -6.81 2.59 -9.06
N ALA A 97 -6.84 2.02 -7.85
CA ALA A 97 -8.08 1.73 -7.15
C ALA A 97 -8.86 3.02 -6.84
N LEU A 98 -8.20 4.01 -6.21
CA LEU A 98 -8.85 5.26 -5.83
C LEU A 98 -9.23 6.10 -7.06
N PHE A 99 -8.36 6.19 -8.07
CA PHE A 99 -8.63 6.92 -9.30
C PHE A 99 -9.83 6.35 -10.08
N THR A 100 -10.00 5.02 -10.03
CA THR A 100 -11.12 4.35 -10.72
C THR A 100 -12.44 4.49 -9.96
N LEU A 101 -12.38 4.51 -8.63
CA LEU A 101 -13.59 4.44 -7.79
C LEU A 101 -14.10 5.79 -7.32
N VAL A 102 -13.22 6.80 -7.18
CA VAL A 102 -13.52 8.05 -6.46
C VAL A 102 -13.46 9.23 -7.41
N GLY A 103 -14.43 10.12 -7.30
CA GLY A 103 -14.51 11.36 -8.08
C GLY A 103 -15.11 12.54 -7.31
N PRO A 104 -15.27 13.69 -7.99
CA PRO A 104 -15.86 14.87 -7.38
C PRO A 104 -17.27 14.61 -6.85
N GLY A 105 -17.53 15.05 -5.61
CA GLY A 105 -18.82 14.86 -4.95
C GLY A 105 -18.96 13.58 -4.14
N ASP A 106 -18.05 12.63 -4.31
CA ASP A 106 -18.02 11.42 -3.47
C ASP A 106 -17.50 11.74 -2.06
N GLU A 107 -17.85 10.92 -1.09
CA GLU A 107 -17.23 10.94 0.26
C GLU A 107 -16.42 9.67 0.48
N VAL A 108 -15.26 9.83 1.10
CA VAL A 108 -14.36 8.73 1.50
C VAL A 108 -14.14 8.82 3.00
N VAL A 109 -14.23 7.70 3.70
CA VAL A 109 -13.79 7.62 5.11
C VAL A 109 -12.39 6.99 5.13
N ALA A 110 -11.41 7.65 5.71
CA ALA A 110 -10.05 7.13 5.86
C ALA A 110 -9.64 7.13 7.33
N VAL A 111 -8.97 6.07 7.78
CA VAL A 111 -8.31 6.07 9.10
C VAL A 111 -7.23 7.15 9.14
N TYR A 112 -6.96 7.73 10.32
CA TYR A 112 -5.97 8.79 10.48
C TYR A 112 -5.38 8.77 11.91
N PRO A 113 -4.04 8.80 12.10
CA PRO A 113 -3.02 8.91 11.06
C PRO A 113 -2.91 7.66 10.19
N THR A 114 -2.52 7.83 8.93
CA THR A 114 -2.23 6.75 7.99
C THR A 114 -1.31 7.25 6.87
N TYR A 115 -0.90 6.34 5.99
CA TYR A 115 -0.11 6.67 4.81
C TYR A 115 -0.79 7.77 3.99
N GLN A 116 -0.07 8.86 3.72
CA GLN A 116 -0.64 10.10 3.20
C GLN A 116 -1.46 9.93 1.93
N GLN A 117 -1.03 9.09 1.00
CA GLN A 117 -1.74 8.83 -0.26
C GLN A 117 -3.22 8.45 -0.03
N LEU A 118 -3.51 7.71 1.04
CA LEU A 118 -4.82 7.13 1.29
C LEU A 118 -5.90 8.17 1.59
N TYR A 119 -5.52 9.39 1.97
CA TYR A 119 -6.44 10.51 2.14
C TYR A 119 -6.18 11.67 1.16
N SER A 120 -4.92 11.94 0.80
CA SER A 120 -4.59 13.07 -0.07
C SER A 120 -5.01 12.84 -1.52
N LEU A 121 -4.93 11.60 -2.02
CA LEU A 121 -5.37 11.30 -3.39
C LEU A 121 -6.90 11.45 -3.56
N PRO A 122 -7.76 10.89 -2.70
CA PRO A 122 -9.20 11.19 -2.77
C PRO A 122 -9.52 12.69 -2.70
N GLU A 123 -8.83 13.44 -1.81
CA GLU A 123 -8.97 14.92 -1.75
C GLU A 123 -8.61 15.56 -3.09
N ALA A 124 -7.50 15.16 -3.72
CA ALA A 124 -7.06 15.66 -5.02
C ALA A 124 -8.00 15.30 -6.18
N LEU A 125 -8.72 14.18 -6.05
CA LEU A 125 -9.77 13.76 -6.99
C LEU A 125 -11.09 14.52 -6.80
N GLY A 126 -11.16 15.41 -5.80
CA GLY A 126 -12.35 16.23 -5.52
C GLY A 126 -13.37 15.57 -4.59
N ALA A 127 -13.01 14.48 -3.95
CA ALA A 127 -13.84 13.84 -2.94
C ALA A 127 -13.67 14.53 -1.57
N LYS A 128 -14.70 14.41 -0.74
CA LYS A 128 -14.64 14.82 0.66
C LYS A 128 -14.12 13.68 1.51
N VAL A 129 -12.96 13.86 2.15
CA VAL A 129 -12.41 12.86 3.07
C VAL A 129 -12.85 13.14 4.50
N ARG A 130 -13.50 12.13 5.11
CA ARG A 130 -13.82 12.08 6.53
C ARG A 130 -12.78 11.23 7.25
N ARG A 131 -12.08 11.81 8.21
CA ARG A 131 -11.01 11.14 8.95
C ARG A 131 -11.55 10.41 10.17
N LEU A 132 -11.43 9.07 10.21
CA LEU A 132 -11.62 8.29 11.40
C LEU A 132 -10.34 8.33 12.23
N ARG A 133 -10.32 9.18 13.27
CA ARG A 133 -9.13 9.34 14.11
C ARG A 133 -8.87 8.10 14.93
N LEU A 134 -7.64 7.64 14.88
CA LEU A 134 -7.07 6.59 15.72
C LEU A 134 -6.33 7.27 16.88
N GLU A 135 -6.66 6.92 18.10
CA GLU A 135 -6.12 7.58 19.29
C GLU A 135 -5.05 6.71 19.97
N PRO A 136 -3.97 7.31 20.49
CA PRO A 136 -2.93 6.55 21.20
C PRO A 136 -3.47 5.78 22.42
N GLY A 137 -4.44 6.38 23.13
CA GLY A 137 -5.07 5.78 24.31
C GLY A 137 -5.80 4.48 24.03
N ASP A 138 -6.25 4.28 22.79
CA ASP A 138 -6.91 3.07 22.30
C ASP A 138 -5.97 2.15 21.53
N GLY A 139 -4.65 2.34 21.64
CA GLY A 139 -3.66 1.59 20.88
C GLY A 139 -3.77 1.79 19.38
N TYR A 140 -4.28 2.92 18.94
CA TYR A 140 -4.57 3.26 17.54
C TYR A 140 -5.57 2.31 16.85
N MET A 141 -6.47 1.71 17.62
CA MET A 141 -7.54 0.89 17.06
C MET A 141 -8.71 1.74 16.57
N PRO A 142 -9.36 1.36 15.45
CA PRO A 142 -10.51 2.08 14.94
C PRO A 142 -11.76 1.88 15.81
N ASP A 143 -12.41 2.97 16.23
CA ASP A 143 -13.70 2.94 16.88
C ASP A 143 -14.82 2.71 15.85
N ILE A 144 -15.42 1.53 15.88
CA ILE A 144 -16.49 1.12 14.95
C ILE A 144 -17.75 1.97 15.11
N ASN A 145 -18.04 2.48 16.32
CA ASN A 145 -19.19 3.35 16.53
C ASN A 145 -18.96 4.71 15.90
N LYS A 146 -17.74 5.28 16.04
CA LYS A 146 -17.36 6.50 15.30
C LYS A 146 -17.41 6.26 13.80
N LEU A 147 -16.88 5.12 13.29
CA LEU A 147 -16.96 4.78 11.88
C LEU A 147 -18.40 4.82 11.36
N ARG A 148 -19.34 4.18 12.07
CA ARG A 148 -20.77 4.18 11.71
C ARG A 148 -21.34 5.60 11.59
N THR A 149 -20.90 6.53 12.41
CA THR A 149 -21.35 7.93 12.34
C THR A 149 -20.78 8.70 11.14
N LEU A 150 -19.60 8.30 10.66
CA LEU A 150 -18.92 8.92 9.52
C LEU A 150 -19.46 8.45 8.17
N VAL A 151 -19.89 7.18 8.10
CA VAL A 151 -20.45 6.62 6.85
C VAL A 151 -21.81 7.24 6.55
N LYS A 152 -21.98 7.73 5.32
CA LYS A 152 -23.21 8.36 4.81
C LYS A 152 -23.67 7.66 3.54
N SER A 153 -24.86 8.02 3.05
CA SER A 153 -25.42 7.45 1.82
C SER A 153 -24.58 7.67 0.57
N ASN A 154 -23.75 8.73 0.55
CA ASN A 154 -22.80 9.05 -0.52
C ASN A 154 -21.37 8.64 -0.20
N THR A 155 -21.12 7.87 0.86
CA THR A 155 -19.80 7.31 1.14
C THR A 155 -19.45 6.26 0.10
N LYS A 156 -18.44 6.55 -0.70
CA LYS A 156 -18.00 5.71 -1.82
C LYS A 156 -17.04 4.61 -1.39
N ALA A 157 -16.15 4.94 -0.44
CA ALA A 157 -15.13 4.02 0.02
C ALA A 157 -14.78 4.24 1.50
N ILE A 158 -14.38 3.16 2.17
CA ILE A 158 -13.69 3.19 3.46
C ILE A 158 -12.29 2.70 3.19
N VAL A 159 -11.29 3.51 3.57
CA VAL A 159 -9.87 3.23 3.34
C VAL A 159 -9.20 2.95 4.67
N ILE A 160 -8.64 1.76 4.77
CA ILE A 160 -7.92 1.29 5.96
C ILE A 160 -6.52 0.86 5.57
N ASN A 161 -5.59 0.90 6.52
CA ASN A 161 -4.24 0.40 6.38
C ASN A 161 -3.90 -0.47 7.60
N THR A 162 -3.66 -1.75 7.38
CA THR A 162 -3.35 -2.70 8.46
C THR A 162 -2.36 -3.76 7.97
N PRO A 163 -1.21 -3.94 8.65
CA PRO A 163 -0.68 -3.09 9.72
C PRO A 163 -0.61 -1.63 9.32
N ASN A 164 -1.00 -0.70 10.22
CA ASN A 164 -1.11 0.71 9.87
C ASN A 164 0.25 1.41 9.81
N ASN A 165 0.55 2.07 8.73
CA ASN A 165 1.65 3.02 8.64
C ASN A 165 1.12 4.42 9.02
N PRO A 166 1.67 5.14 10.05
CA PRO A 166 2.93 4.85 10.74
C PRO A 166 2.80 4.15 12.11
N THR A 167 1.61 3.84 12.60
CA THR A 167 1.41 3.44 14.02
C THR A 167 1.79 1.99 14.32
N GLY A 168 1.89 1.14 13.30
CA GLY A 168 2.12 -0.30 13.45
C GLY A 168 0.90 -1.09 13.97
N ALA A 169 -0.23 -0.43 14.23
CA ALA A 169 -1.42 -1.09 14.73
C ALA A 169 -1.97 -2.11 13.73
N CYS A 170 -2.24 -3.32 14.21
CA CYS A 170 -2.87 -4.39 13.43
C CYS A 170 -4.34 -4.48 13.82
N PHE A 171 -5.24 -4.21 12.88
CA PHE A 171 -6.67 -4.29 13.11
C PHE A 171 -7.09 -5.76 13.06
N GLY A 172 -7.75 -6.25 14.12
CA GLY A 172 -8.24 -7.61 14.21
C GLY A 172 -9.65 -7.79 13.67
N GLU A 173 -10.10 -9.04 13.65
CA GLU A 173 -11.49 -9.40 13.42
C GLU A 173 -12.25 -9.15 14.74
N GLY A 174 -12.95 -8.03 14.85
CA GLY A 174 -13.69 -7.63 16.04
C GLY A 174 -14.97 -6.88 15.72
#